data_5be0fff3937c36e56e1458ae13c7c1f6
#
_entry.id   5be0fff3937c36e56e1458ae13c7c1f6
#
_cell.length_a   1.000
_cell.length_b   1.000
_cell.length_c   1.000
_cell.angle_alpha   90.00
_cell.angle_beta   90.00
_cell.angle_gamma   90.00
#
_symmetry.space_group_name_H-M   'P 1'
#
loop_
_entity.id
_entity.type
_entity.pdbx_description
1 polymer ?
#
loop_
_entity_poly.entity_id
_entity_poly.type
_entity_poly.pdbx_seq_one_letter_code
_entity_poly.pdbx_strand_id
1 'polypeptide(L)'
;MALAIALLAFSGAAPALANGKDISFEADTVSVNDEDGSMLAVGNVQMKQAGMTLTADEVRYKRVDDRAVANGNVVFVDADGAIHKSDMMVLDTEFTHIVAETLRSRYPDGSFFIADSGDIKTDSISVFDGSRFSPCDCEFENGETPIWDLRATSTRHNVETSTIIHRNVRMHILNLPILYLPYLAHP
;
A
#
# COMPACT_ATOMS: atom_id res chain seq x y z
N MET A 1 20.11 50.42 44.89
CA MET A 1 20.20 49.73 43.58
C MET A 1 19.91 48.26 43.81
N ALA A 2 18.68 47.82 43.54
CA ALA A 2 18.25 46.45 43.68
C ALA A 2 18.04 45.87 42.26
N LEU A 3 18.81 44.86 41.91
CA LEU A 3 18.77 44.16 40.62
C LEU A 3 17.73 43.03 40.71
N ALA A 4 16.61 43.18 40.00
CA ALA A 4 15.60 42.13 39.88
C ALA A 4 15.98 41.17 38.76
N ILE A 5 16.24 39.90 39.10
CA ILE A 5 16.45 38.81 38.16
C ILE A 5 15.08 38.20 37.80
N ALA A 6 14.66 38.39 36.57
CA ALA A 6 13.45 37.77 36.04
C ALA A 6 13.77 36.30 35.61
N LEU A 7 13.19 35.33 36.32
CA LEU A 7 13.22 33.92 35.91
C LEU A 7 12.19 33.70 34.79
N LEU A 8 12.65 33.48 33.58
CA LEU A 8 11.80 33.02 32.47
C LEU A 8 11.57 31.50 32.66
N ALA A 9 10.35 31.13 33.06
CA ALA A 9 9.88 29.76 33.07
C ALA A 9 9.63 29.30 31.62
N PHE A 10 10.49 28.41 31.13
CA PHE A 10 10.28 27.68 29.87
C PHE A 10 9.23 26.59 30.13
N SER A 11 7.98 26.83 29.75
CA SER A 11 6.95 25.79 29.73
C SER A 11 7.23 24.87 28.55
N GLY A 12 7.89 23.74 28.80
CA GLY A 12 7.98 22.67 27.85
C GLY A 12 6.59 22.04 27.60
N ALA A 13 6.04 22.25 26.42
CA ALA A 13 4.89 21.49 25.97
C ALA A 13 5.32 20.03 25.83
N ALA A 14 4.75 19.16 26.65
CA ALA A 14 4.88 17.71 26.44
C ALA A 14 4.25 17.33 25.08
N PRO A 15 4.90 16.46 24.28
CA PRO A 15 4.26 15.97 23.08
C PRO A 15 2.98 15.23 23.50
N ALA A 16 1.84 15.64 22.96
CA ALA A 16 0.60 14.89 23.07
C ALA A 16 0.85 13.52 22.43
N LEU A 17 0.58 12.46 23.19
CA LEU A 17 0.54 11.09 22.65
C LEU A 17 -0.57 11.07 21.61
N ALA A 18 -0.21 11.05 20.33
CA ALA A 18 -1.14 10.90 19.23
C ALA A 18 -1.89 9.58 19.41
N ASN A 19 -3.22 9.65 19.55
CA ASN A 19 -4.07 8.49 19.44
C ASN A 19 -3.90 7.92 18.02
N GLY A 20 -3.75 6.61 17.86
CA GLY A 20 -3.45 5.93 16.60
C GLY A 20 -4.48 6.08 15.46
N LYS A 21 -5.27 7.15 15.47
CA LYS A 21 -6.18 7.61 14.42
C LYS A 21 -5.75 8.92 13.76
N ASP A 22 -4.65 9.53 14.20
CA ASP A 22 -4.20 10.79 13.61
C ASP A 22 -3.51 10.50 12.27
N ILE A 23 -4.08 11.03 11.19
CA ILE A 23 -3.48 11.02 9.85
C ILE A 23 -2.47 12.16 9.81
N SER A 24 -1.19 11.86 9.61
CA SER A 24 -0.18 12.84 9.24
C SER A 24 -0.15 12.96 7.71
N PHE A 25 -0.18 14.20 7.22
CA PHE A 25 -0.21 14.49 5.79
C PHE A 25 0.80 15.58 5.46
N GLU A 26 1.66 15.34 4.47
CA GLU A 26 2.69 16.26 3.99
C GLU A 26 2.66 16.30 2.45
N ALA A 27 2.83 17.48 1.85
CA ALA A 27 2.95 17.66 0.40
C ALA A 27 3.62 19.02 0.11
N ASP A 28 4.20 19.19 -1.09
CA ASP A 28 4.78 20.47 -1.52
C ASP A 28 3.68 21.54 -1.72
N THR A 29 2.54 21.13 -2.26
CA THR A 29 1.39 22.01 -2.52
C THR A 29 0.09 21.30 -2.18
N VAL A 30 -0.80 21.99 -1.48
CA VAL A 30 -2.15 21.52 -1.17
C VAL A 30 -3.16 22.57 -1.60
N SER A 31 -4.14 22.17 -2.41
CA SER A 31 -5.27 22.97 -2.84
C SER A 31 -6.57 22.36 -2.33
N VAL A 32 -7.44 23.18 -1.75
CA VAL A 32 -8.76 22.73 -1.31
C VAL A 32 -9.81 23.45 -2.13
N ASN A 33 -10.79 22.72 -2.63
CA ASN A 33 -11.97 23.28 -3.27
C ASN A 33 -13.11 23.31 -2.26
N ASP A 34 -13.53 24.51 -1.88
CA ASP A 34 -14.59 24.73 -0.89
C ASP A 34 -15.99 24.36 -1.40
N GLU A 35 -16.19 24.27 -2.72
CA GLU A 35 -17.50 23.99 -3.31
C GLU A 35 -17.90 22.49 -3.16
N ASP A 36 -16.95 21.57 -3.35
CA ASP A 36 -17.17 20.11 -3.28
C ASP A 36 -16.40 19.43 -2.15
N GLY A 37 -15.60 20.18 -1.39
CA GLY A 37 -14.77 19.68 -0.31
C GLY A 37 -13.65 18.74 -0.79
N SER A 38 -13.28 18.80 -2.07
CA SER A 38 -12.14 18.03 -2.60
C SER A 38 -10.82 18.69 -2.24
N MET A 39 -9.79 17.85 -2.04
CA MET A 39 -8.42 18.26 -1.79
C MET A 39 -7.52 17.67 -2.86
N LEU A 40 -6.61 18.48 -3.37
CA LEU A 40 -5.54 18.06 -4.28
C LEU A 40 -4.20 18.39 -3.64
N ALA A 41 -3.38 17.37 -3.46
CA ALA A 41 -2.00 17.49 -3.01
C ALA A 41 -1.05 17.08 -4.13
N VAL A 42 -0.01 17.85 -4.34
CA VAL A 42 0.96 17.65 -5.43
C VAL A 42 2.38 17.84 -4.90
N GLY A 43 3.26 16.94 -5.31
CA GLY A 43 4.69 16.94 -5.02
C GLY A 43 5.01 16.31 -3.66
N ASN A 44 5.81 15.27 -3.67
CA ASN A 44 6.31 14.56 -2.48
C ASN A 44 5.22 14.26 -1.44
N VAL A 45 4.03 13.84 -1.92
CA VAL A 45 2.91 13.59 -1.03
C VAL A 45 3.23 12.41 -0.12
N GLN A 46 3.04 12.58 1.18
CA GLN A 46 3.19 11.54 2.18
C GLN A 46 2.00 11.54 3.13
N MET A 47 1.39 10.36 3.32
CA MET A 47 0.34 10.11 4.31
C MET A 47 0.80 9.02 5.27
N LYS A 48 0.62 9.22 6.57
CA LYS A 48 0.94 8.22 7.60
C LYS A 48 -0.25 8.03 8.53
N GLN A 49 -0.58 6.78 8.81
CA GLN A 49 -1.63 6.41 9.76
C GLN A 49 -1.36 5.01 10.33
N ALA A 50 -1.46 4.83 11.63
CA ALA A 50 -1.41 3.54 12.31
C ALA A 50 -0.22 2.63 11.90
N GLY A 51 0.95 3.22 11.64
CA GLY A 51 2.15 2.49 11.19
C GLY A 51 2.23 2.25 9.67
N MET A 52 1.19 2.57 8.93
CA MET A 52 1.17 2.54 7.47
C MET A 52 1.66 3.87 6.88
N THR A 53 2.27 3.81 5.71
CA THR A 53 2.76 5.00 4.99
C THR A 53 2.40 4.89 3.52
N LEU A 54 1.79 5.92 2.96
CA LEU A 54 1.57 6.09 1.53
C LEU A 54 2.40 7.27 1.03
N THR A 55 3.13 7.08 -0.07
CA THR A 55 3.78 8.16 -0.81
C THR A 55 3.35 8.15 -2.27
N ALA A 56 3.23 9.33 -2.89
CA ALA A 56 2.83 9.49 -4.28
C ALA A 56 3.28 10.86 -4.83
N ASP A 57 3.23 11.02 -6.15
CA ASP A 57 3.47 12.33 -6.78
C ASP A 57 2.26 13.26 -6.62
N GLU A 58 1.05 12.69 -6.67
CA GLU A 58 -0.22 13.41 -6.52
C GLU A 58 -1.22 12.58 -5.72
N VAL A 59 -1.97 13.22 -4.83
CA VAL A 59 -3.12 12.61 -4.15
C VAL A 59 -4.33 13.54 -4.26
N ARG A 60 -5.43 13.00 -4.77
CA ARG A 60 -6.73 13.68 -4.83
C ARG A 60 -7.68 12.99 -3.87
N TYR A 61 -8.15 13.72 -2.86
CA TYR A 61 -9.12 13.25 -1.89
C TYR A 61 -10.50 13.88 -2.15
N LYS A 62 -11.54 13.05 -2.10
CA LYS A 62 -12.94 13.50 -2.13
C LYS A 62 -13.65 13.08 -0.86
N ARG A 63 -14.03 14.07 -0.05
CA ARG A 63 -14.70 13.83 1.23
C ARG A 63 -16.04 13.12 1.09
N VAL A 64 -16.82 13.42 0.04
CA VAL A 64 -18.17 12.87 -0.16
C VAL A 64 -18.12 11.36 -0.39
N ASP A 65 -17.09 10.89 -1.08
CA ASP A 65 -16.92 9.47 -1.45
C ASP A 65 -16.01 8.73 -0.46
N ASP A 66 -15.40 9.44 0.50
CA ASP A 66 -14.32 8.95 1.37
C ASP A 66 -13.23 8.21 0.59
N ARG A 67 -12.80 8.79 -0.54
CA ARG A 67 -11.82 8.19 -1.44
C ARG A 67 -10.65 9.12 -1.70
N ALA A 68 -9.46 8.56 -1.57
CA ALA A 68 -8.21 9.15 -2.02
C ALA A 68 -7.73 8.40 -3.27
N VAL A 69 -7.37 9.14 -4.31
CA VAL A 69 -6.72 8.63 -5.53
C VAL A 69 -5.28 9.11 -5.52
N ALA A 70 -4.35 8.18 -5.35
CA ALA A 70 -2.92 8.43 -5.42
C ALA A 70 -2.41 8.06 -6.81
N ASN A 71 -1.65 8.95 -7.44
CA ASN A 71 -1.10 8.78 -8.77
C ASN A 71 0.40 9.08 -8.79
N GLY A 72 1.12 8.36 -9.62
CA GLY A 72 2.54 8.53 -9.90
C GLY A 72 3.42 8.04 -8.76
N ASN A 73 4.32 7.10 -9.05
CA ASN A 73 5.30 6.54 -8.12
C ASN A 73 4.69 6.15 -6.76
N VAL A 74 3.48 5.58 -6.79
CA VAL A 74 2.77 5.24 -5.55
C VAL A 74 3.49 4.13 -4.82
N VAL A 75 3.86 4.37 -3.56
CA VAL A 75 4.43 3.38 -2.65
C VAL A 75 3.61 3.37 -1.38
N PHE A 76 3.05 2.22 -1.06
CA PHE A 76 2.34 1.97 0.18
C PHE A 76 3.12 0.95 1.01
N VAL A 77 3.44 1.31 2.24
CA VAL A 77 4.06 0.42 3.22
C VAL A 77 3.00 0.11 4.26
N ASP A 78 2.66 -1.16 4.40
CA ASP A 78 1.67 -1.60 5.37
C ASP A 78 2.26 -1.72 6.79
N ALA A 79 1.41 -2.04 7.77
CA ALA A 79 1.81 -2.13 9.17
C ALA A 79 2.78 -3.30 9.45
N ASP A 80 2.79 -4.32 8.60
CA ASP A 80 3.67 -5.49 8.70
C ASP A 80 5.02 -5.27 7.99
N GLY A 81 5.18 -4.13 7.31
CA GLY A 81 6.39 -3.73 6.60
C GLY A 81 6.48 -4.23 5.16
N ALA A 82 5.41 -4.79 4.59
CA ALA A 82 5.37 -5.08 3.18
C ALA A 82 5.29 -3.79 2.36
N ILE A 83 6.01 -3.77 1.23
CA ILE A 83 6.10 -2.61 0.33
C ILE A 83 5.29 -2.91 -0.92
N HIS A 84 4.30 -2.08 -1.21
CA HIS A 84 3.42 -2.18 -2.35
C HIS A 84 3.65 -0.99 -3.26
N LYS A 85 4.06 -1.22 -4.49
CA LYS A 85 4.24 -0.21 -5.52
C LYS A 85 3.16 -0.32 -6.58
N SER A 86 2.72 0.81 -7.11
CA SER A 86 1.69 0.88 -8.14
C SER A 86 1.81 2.19 -8.92
N ASP A 87 1.26 2.23 -10.13
CA ASP A 87 1.15 3.48 -10.89
C ASP A 87 -0.02 4.33 -10.37
N MET A 88 -1.08 3.67 -9.88
CA MET A 88 -2.25 4.31 -9.29
C MET A 88 -2.83 3.44 -8.18
N MET A 89 -3.21 4.08 -7.08
CA MET A 89 -4.00 3.46 -6.00
C MET A 89 -5.20 4.32 -5.65
N VAL A 90 -6.35 3.66 -5.48
CA VAL A 90 -7.55 4.26 -4.89
C VAL A 90 -7.76 3.62 -3.54
N LEU A 91 -7.91 4.42 -2.49
CA LEU A 91 -8.01 3.93 -1.11
C LEU A 91 -9.02 4.76 -0.32
N ASP A 92 -9.61 4.15 0.70
CA ASP A 92 -10.37 4.85 1.72
C ASP A 92 -9.44 5.46 2.78
N THR A 93 -9.96 6.35 3.63
CA THR A 93 -9.16 7.02 4.66
C THR A 93 -8.71 6.10 5.80
N GLU A 94 -9.30 4.91 5.94
CA GLU A 94 -8.93 3.92 6.94
C GLU A 94 -7.96 2.85 6.39
N PHE A 95 -7.62 2.91 5.08
CA PHE A 95 -6.82 1.91 4.37
C PHE A 95 -7.41 0.48 4.44
N THR A 96 -8.73 0.37 4.54
CA THR A 96 -9.43 -0.91 4.61
C THR A 96 -9.79 -1.47 3.24
N HIS A 97 -9.94 -0.58 2.25
CA HIS A 97 -10.21 -0.93 0.85
C HIS A 97 -9.24 -0.20 -0.07
N ILE A 98 -8.42 -0.95 -0.79
CA ILE A 98 -7.41 -0.44 -1.71
C ILE A 98 -7.62 -1.09 -3.07
N VAL A 99 -7.77 -0.29 -4.12
CA VAL A 99 -7.74 -0.73 -5.52
C VAL A 99 -6.44 -0.24 -6.14
N ALA A 100 -5.65 -1.14 -6.70
CA ALA A 100 -4.36 -0.84 -7.30
C ALA A 100 -4.29 -1.34 -8.75
N GLU A 101 -3.63 -0.58 -9.61
CA GLU A 101 -3.27 -0.99 -10.97
C GLU A 101 -1.76 -1.23 -11.04
N THR A 102 -1.35 -2.28 -11.72
CA THR A 102 0.08 -2.66 -11.85
C THR A 102 0.75 -2.86 -10.48
N LEU A 103 0.10 -3.66 -9.63
CA LEU A 103 0.56 -3.90 -8.26
C LEU A 103 1.85 -4.72 -8.24
N ARG A 104 2.84 -4.26 -7.49
CA ARG A 104 4.09 -4.97 -7.18
C ARG A 104 4.33 -4.91 -5.68
N SER A 105 4.28 -6.07 -5.03
CA SER A 105 4.42 -6.20 -3.59
C SER A 105 5.69 -6.96 -3.23
N ARG A 106 6.45 -6.44 -2.28
CA ARG A 106 7.61 -7.07 -1.67
C ARG A 106 7.32 -7.26 -0.19
N TYR A 107 7.40 -8.51 0.26
CA TYR A 107 7.19 -8.86 1.66
C TYR A 107 8.52 -8.87 2.45
N PRO A 108 8.47 -8.75 3.80
CA PRO A 108 9.68 -8.75 4.64
C PRO A 108 10.54 -10.02 4.55
N ASP A 109 9.94 -11.16 4.18
CA ASP A 109 10.65 -12.43 3.95
C ASP A 109 11.38 -12.51 2.60
N GLY A 110 11.33 -11.42 1.81
CA GLY A 110 11.93 -11.33 0.49
C GLY A 110 11.05 -11.86 -0.63
N SER A 111 9.93 -12.51 -0.34
CA SER A 111 8.99 -12.95 -1.37
C SER A 111 8.36 -11.76 -2.09
N PHE A 112 7.95 -11.96 -3.34
CA PHE A 112 7.23 -10.95 -4.10
C PHE A 112 5.91 -11.47 -4.66
N PHE A 113 4.99 -10.52 -4.85
CA PHE A 113 3.71 -10.73 -5.52
C PHE A 113 3.47 -9.59 -6.50
N ILE A 114 3.11 -9.94 -7.74
CA ILE A 114 2.77 -8.98 -8.79
C ILE A 114 1.35 -9.29 -9.25
N ALA A 115 0.58 -8.27 -9.58
CA ALA A 115 -0.73 -8.42 -10.22
C ALA A 115 -0.96 -7.28 -11.22
N ASP A 116 -1.72 -7.56 -12.29
CA ASP A 116 -2.14 -6.53 -13.24
C ASP A 116 -3.10 -5.55 -12.56
N SER A 117 -3.98 -6.08 -11.68
CA SER A 117 -4.83 -5.27 -10.80
C SER A 117 -5.10 -6.00 -9.49
N GLY A 118 -5.43 -5.23 -8.45
CA GLY A 118 -5.82 -5.74 -7.13
C GLY A 118 -6.97 -4.93 -6.54
N ASP A 119 -8.02 -5.61 -6.08
CA ASP A 119 -9.07 -5.11 -5.19
C ASP A 119 -8.83 -5.74 -3.82
N ILE A 120 -8.22 -4.98 -2.91
CA ILE A 120 -7.69 -5.43 -1.64
C ILE A 120 -8.62 -4.97 -0.53
N LYS A 121 -9.10 -5.92 0.29
CA LYS A 121 -9.91 -5.67 1.47
C LYS A 121 -9.28 -6.34 2.67
N THR A 122 -9.02 -5.55 3.70
CA THR A 122 -8.31 -6.03 4.90
C THR A 122 -9.15 -6.94 5.77
N ASP A 123 -10.48 -6.91 5.64
CA ASP A 123 -11.44 -7.62 6.48
C ASP A 123 -12.26 -8.69 5.76
N SER A 124 -12.08 -8.87 4.44
CA SER A 124 -12.93 -9.78 3.67
C SER A 124 -12.16 -10.48 2.55
N ILE A 125 -12.61 -10.38 1.31
CA ILE A 125 -12.01 -11.07 0.17
C ILE A 125 -11.28 -10.06 -0.72
N SER A 126 -9.97 -10.26 -0.87
CA SER A 126 -9.16 -9.58 -1.87
C SER A 126 -9.13 -10.37 -3.17
N VAL A 127 -9.15 -9.67 -4.30
CA VAL A 127 -9.11 -10.26 -5.64
C VAL A 127 -7.98 -9.62 -6.44
N PHE A 128 -7.20 -10.47 -7.11
CA PHE A 128 -6.08 -10.06 -7.95
C PHE A 128 -6.20 -10.72 -9.32
N ASP A 129 -6.00 -9.95 -10.38
CA ASP A 129 -5.97 -10.43 -11.74
C ASP A 129 -4.53 -10.44 -12.28
N GLY A 130 -4.21 -11.42 -13.13
CA GLY A 130 -2.90 -11.56 -13.73
C GLY A 130 -1.77 -11.71 -12.72
N SER A 131 -1.95 -12.52 -11.68
CA SER A 131 -1.02 -12.59 -10.55
C SER A 131 0.20 -13.48 -10.80
N ARG A 132 1.32 -13.09 -10.19
CA ARG A 132 2.58 -13.83 -10.15
C ARG A 132 3.19 -13.78 -8.76
N PHE A 133 3.58 -14.92 -8.23
CA PHE A 133 4.21 -15.06 -6.90
C PHE A 133 5.52 -15.84 -7.00
N SER A 134 6.53 -15.42 -6.24
CA SER A 134 7.73 -16.21 -5.95
C SER A 134 8.28 -15.88 -4.55
N PRO A 135 8.80 -16.86 -3.81
CA PRO A 135 9.49 -16.65 -2.54
C PRO A 135 10.96 -16.22 -2.72
N CYS A 136 11.36 -15.87 -3.94
CA CYS A 136 12.71 -15.44 -4.24
C CYS A 136 12.93 -13.99 -3.78
N ASP A 137 14.02 -13.76 -3.06
CA ASP A 137 14.54 -12.41 -2.82
C ASP A 137 15.36 -11.93 -4.04
N CYS A 138 14.70 -11.88 -5.20
CA CYS A 138 15.30 -11.42 -6.44
C CYS A 138 14.75 -10.03 -6.79
N GLU A 139 15.62 -9.16 -7.30
CA GLU A 139 15.24 -7.83 -7.77
C GLU A 139 14.56 -7.92 -9.14
N PHE A 140 13.28 -8.28 -9.11
CA PHE A 140 12.46 -8.45 -10.30
C PHE A 140 12.41 -7.21 -11.18
N GLU A 141 12.48 -6.03 -10.57
CA GLU A 141 12.51 -4.73 -11.25
C GLU A 141 13.78 -4.56 -12.11
N ASN A 142 14.87 -5.23 -11.74
CA ASN A 142 16.12 -5.23 -12.49
C ASN A 142 16.19 -6.34 -13.56
N GLY A 143 15.09 -7.05 -13.80
CA GLY A 143 15.01 -8.12 -14.82
C GLY A 143 15.54 -9.47 -14.35
N GLU A 144 15.81 -9.64 -13.06
CA GLU A 144 16.20 -10.94 -12.51
C GLU A 144 15.05 -11.95 -12.64
N THR A 145 15.41 -13.17 -13.06
CA THR A 145 14.43 -14.24 -13.20
C THR A 145 14.49 -15.13 -11.95
N PRO A 146 13.38 -15.30 -11.23
CA PRO A 146 13.34 -16.23 -10.10
C PRO A 146 13.61 -17.66 -10.56
N ILE A 147 14.17 -18.47 -9.67
CA ILE A 147 14.36 -19.90 -9.93
C ILE A 147 13.01 -20.56 -10.23
N TRP A 148 11.96 -20.18 -9.48
CA TRP A 148 10.60 -20.62 -9.79
C TRP A 148 9.56 -19.53 -9.43
N ASP A 149 8.46 -19.56 -10.15
CA ASP A 149 7.30 -18.72 -9.89
C ASP A 149 5.97 -19.42 -10.18
N LEU A 150 4.91 -18.95 -9.53
CA LEU A 150 3.54 -19.33 -9.82
C LEU A 150 2.85 -18.14 -10.53
N ARG A 151 2.22 -18.42 -11.67
CA ARG A 151 1.41 -17.44 -12.41
C ARG A 151 -0.03 -17.92 -12.46
N ALA A 152 -0.95 -17.06 -12.09
CA ALA A 152 -2.38 -17.35 -12.11
C ALA A 152 -3.14 -16.28 -12.86
N THR A 153 -4.26 -16.64 -13.51
CA THR A 153 -5.12 -15.65 -14.16
C THR A 153 -5.92 -14.85 -13.14
N SER A 154 -6.24 -15.45 -11.99
CA SER A 154 -6.90 -14.77 -10.88
C SER A 154 -6.51 -15.43 -9.57
N THR A 155 -6.30 -14.60 -8.54
CA THR A 155 -6.05 -15.01 -7.17
C THR A 155 -7.06 -14.34 -6.25
N ARG A 156 -7.64 -15.12 -5.34
CA ARG A 156 -8.56 -14.64 -4.30
C ARG A 156 -8.00 -15.01 -2.95
N HIS A 157 -7.87 -14.03 -2.07
CA HIS A 157 -7.49 -14.22 -0.67
C HIS A 157 -8.70 -13.92 0.22
N ASN A 158 -9.16 -14.92 0.93
CA ASN A 158 -10.20 -14.76 1.95
C ASN A 158 -9.53 -14.68 3.32
N VAL A 159 -9.59 -13.50 3.95
CA VAL A 159 -8.97 -13.22 5.25
C VAL A 159 -9.65 -14.01 6.37
N GLU A 160 -10.98 -14.13 6.35
CA GLU A 160 -11.73 -14.83 7.41
C GLU A 160 -11.37 -16.32 7.51
N THR A 161 -11.18 -16.97 6.35
CA THR A 161 -10.84 -18.40 6.28
C THR A 161 -9.36 -18.65 6.13
N SER A 162 -8.55 -17.58 6.03
CA SER A 162 -7.11 -17.65 5.73
C SER A 162 -6.81 -18.53 4.50
N THR A 163 -7.67 -18.45 3.47
CA THR A 163 -7.58 -19.31 2.30
C THR A 163 -7.23 -18.50 1.05
N ILE A 164 -6.21 -18.95 0.32
CA ILE A 164 -5.84 -18.39 -0.97
C ILE A 164 -6.25 -19.36 -2.07
N ILE A 165 -6.99 -18.85 -3.06
CA ILE A 165 -7.48 -19.61 -4.20
C ILE A 165 -6.91 -19.01 -5.48
N HIS A 166 -6.24 -19.83 -6.27
CA HIS A 166 -5.71 -19.46 -7.56
C HIS A 166 -6.43 -20.21 -8.70
N ARG A 167 -6.64 -19.53 -9.81
CA ARG A 167 -7.22 -20.12 -11.03
C ARG A 167 -6.23 -20.10 -12.18
N ASN A 168 -6.23 -21.19 -12.98
CA ASN A 168 -5.37 -21.38 -14.13
C ASN A 168 -3.88 -21.16 -13.80
N VAL A 169 -3.42 -21.85 -12.77
CA VAL A 169 -2.06 -21.71 -12.25
C VAL A 169 -1.08 -22.42 -13.19
N ARG A 170 0.00 -21.73 -13.50
CA ARG A 170 1.17 -22.30 -14.17
C ARG A 170 2.38 -22.13 -13.28
N MET A 171 3.05 -23.21 -12.97
CA MET A 171 4.35 -23.18 -12.29
C MET A 171 5.44 -23.10 -13.34
N HIS A 172 6.37 -22.18 -13.15
CA HIS A 172 7.54 -22.00 -14.00
C HIS A 172 8.81 -22.27 -13.18
N ILE A 173 9.78 -22.91 -13.83
CA ILE A 173 11.18 -23.03 -13.36
C ILE A 173 12.05 -22.38 -14.42
N LEU A 174 12.88 -21.39 -14.03
CA LEU A 174 13.72 -20.63 -14.96
C LEU A 174 12.92 -20.13 -16.18
N ASN A 175 11.72 -19.62 -15.92
CA ASN A 175 10.76 -19.11 -16.90
C ASN A 175 10.14 -20.18 -17.86
N LEU A 176 10.42 -21.48 -17.66
CA LEU A 176 9.82 -22.56 -18.43
C LEU A 176 8.58 -23.10 -17.69
N PRO A 177 7.39 -23.17 -18.32
CA PRO A 177 6.20 -23.73 -17.71
C PRO A 177 6.34 -25.25 -17.57
N ILE A 178 6.30 -25.75 -16.33
CA ILE A 178 6.48 -27.18 -16.04
C ILE A 178 5.21 -27.87 -15.54
N LEU A 179 4.26 -27.10 -14.99
CA LEU A 179 3.04 -27.65 -14.42
C LEU A 179 1.88 -26.68 -14.67
N TYR A 180 0.70 -27.23 -14.96
CA TYR A 180 -0.56 -26.50 -15.03
C TYR A 180 -1.59 -27.10 -14.09
N LEU A 181 -2.24 -26.26 -13.29
CA LEU A 181 -3.36 -26.60 -12.41
C LEU A 181 -4.52 -25.66 -12.70
N PRO A 182 -5.70 -26.15 -13.08
CA PRO A 182 -6.86 -25.28 -13.30
C PRO A 182 -7.33 -24.59 -12.01
N TYR A 183 -7.01 -25.20 -10.86
CA TYR A 183 -7.38 -24.72 -9.52
C TYR A 183 -6.32 -25.12 -8.51
N LEU A 184 -5.91 -24.21 -7.65
CA LEU A 184 -5.05 -24.44 -6.50
C LEU A 184 -5.60 -23.67 -5.31
N ALA A 185 -5.77 -24.31 -4.17
CA ALA A 185 -6.16 -23.66 -2.93
C ALA A 185 -5.23 -24.11 -1.79
N HIS A 186 -4.88 -23.16 -0.94
CA HIS A 186 -4.06 -23.41 0.27
C HIS A 186 -4.39 -22.38 1.36
N PRO A 187 -4.11 -22.72 2.65
CA PRO A 187 -4.20 -21.76 3.74
C PRO A 187 -3.13 -20.70 3.62
#